data_225cecc5a44b32e61d2d77b94869a949
#
_entry.id   225cecc5a44b32e61d2d77b94869a949
#
_cell.length_a   1.000
_cell.length_b   1.000
_cell.length_c   1.000
_cell.angle_alpha   90.00
_cell.angle_beta   90.00
_cell.angle_gamma   90.00
#
_symmetry.space_group_name_H-M   'P 1'
#
loop_
_entity.id
_entity.type
_entity.pdbx_description
1 polymer ?
#
loop_
_entity_poly.entity_id
_entity_poly.type
_entity_poly.pdbx_seq_one_letter_code
_entity_poly.pdbx_strand_id
1 'polypeptide(L)'
;MRDIAPDTWEHSYDAAMKTFMTHGRLITLTALTALALSACSKNSEPSAPAVSSPTDMVASTTPQPTQLAEGSPQIATEPDGLHIEYRVYGKGDPAIVLVHGWATDANYWNAQISPLKAKYTVVAVNLAGHGASSQSRTDWSMGNYGEDVATVVRKLPNPQVILVGHSMGGTVALEATRRIGDRVIGIIVVDALKSVGLPPLPAAEIDKRVAPFRTDFIGSVRKYATEELFEKGADPVFVQKVAYDMSLEPPEVGVPSLQALLSMDFKPVLADIKVPVLAINSDLGVTDEARIRKSLPGFKADVIPHTSHFLMMEVPDKFNPLLLRDIDTLIQKARH
;
A
#
# COMPACT_ATOMS: atom_id res chain seq x y z
N MET A 1 5.07 18.99 -42.22
CA MET A 1 3.87 18.53 -41.49
C MET A 1 3.56 17.15 -42.02
N ARG A 2 3.86 16.12 -41.25
CA ARG A 2 3.45 14.74 -41.52
C ARG A 2 2.53 14.35 -40.38
N ASP A 3 1.30 14.00 -40.74
CA ASP A 3 0.26 13.54 -39.83
C ASP A 3 0.74 12.25 -39.14
N ILE A 4 0.79 12.28 -37.81
CA ILE A 4 0.99 11.10 -36.99
C ILE A 4 -0.40 10.57 -36.67
N ALA A 5 -0.68 9.37 -37.17
CA ALA A 5 -1.97 8.69 -37.01
C ALA A 5 -2.26 8.39 -35.53
N PRO A 6 -3.55 8.41 -35.10
CA PRO A 6 -3.96 8.28 -33.70
C PRO A 6 -3.85 6.87 -33.08
N ASP A 7 -3.42 5.86 -33.83
CA ASP A 7 -3.60 4.45 -33.45
C ASP A 7 -2.50 3.81 -32.56
N THR A 8 -1.44 4.54 -32.19
CA THR A 8 -0.30 3.92 -31.48
C THR A 8 -0.44 3.89 -29.95
N TRP A 9 -1.39 4.63 -29.37
CA TRP A 9 -1.58 4.67 -27.91
C TRP A 9 -2.56 3.60 -27.39
N GLU A 10 -3.54 3.19 -28.19
CA GLU A 10 -4.46 2.09 -27.85
C GLU A 10 -3.70 0.78 -27.59
N HIS A 11 -2.66 0.51 -28.37
CA HIS A 11 -1.86 -0.73 -28.23
C HIS A 11 -1.03 -0.80 -26.96
N SER A 12 -0.58 0.32 -26.40
CA SER A 12 0.24 0.33 -25.18
C SER A 12 -0.58 0.19 -23.89
N TYR A 13 -1.82 0.70 -23.89
CA TYR A 13 -2.77 0.46 -22.78
C TYR A 13 -3.47 -0.89 -22.91
N ASP A 14 -3.77 -1.30 -24.12
CA ASP A 14 -4.41 -2.55 -24.45
C ASP A 14 -3.51 -3.78 -24.26
N ALA A 15 -2.20 -3.68 -24.40
CA ALA A 15 -1.28 -4.78 -24.09
C ALA A 15 -1.25 -5.11 -22.58
N ALA A 16 -1.52 -4.10 -21.74
CA ALA A 16 -1.66 -4.28 -20.30
C ALA A 16 -3.09 -4.72 -19.87
N MET A 17 -4.09 -4.63 -20.78
CA MET A 17 -5.50 -4.80 -20.43
C MET A 17 -6.32 -5.62 -21.44
N LYS A 18 -5.74 -6.15 -22.52
CA LYS A 18 -6.46 -6.89 -23.59
C LYS A 18 -6.81 -8.35 -23.27
N THR A 19 -6.44 -8.87 -22.12
CA THR A 19 -6.86 -10.21 -21.70
C THR A 19 -8.32 -10.26 -21.19
N PHE A 20 -9.01 -9.12 -21.14
CA PHE A 20 -10.29 -8.95 -20.43
C PHE A 20 -11.54 -9.54 -21.11
N MET A 21 -11.49 -10.03 -22.34
CA MET A 21 -12.72 -10.47 -23.02
C MET A 21 -12.55 -11.64 -23.99
N THR A 22 -12.21 -12.82 -23.52
CA THR A 22 -12.66 -14.06 -24.22
C THR A 22 -12.56 -15.27 -23.28
N HIS A 23 -13.68 -15.93 -23.09
CA HIS A 23 -13.97 -17.27 -22.56
C HIS A 23 -14.79 -17.31 -21.27
N GLY A 24 -16.08 -17.06 -21.41
CA GLY A 24 -17.07 -17.55 -20.46
C GLY A 24 -17.28 -19.07 -20.61
N ARG A 25 -17.07 -19.82 -19.53
CA ARG A 25 -17.71 -21.13 -19.33
C ARG A 25 -18.20 -21.27 -17.90
N LEU A 26 -19.49 -21.53 -17.82
CA LEU A 26 -20.30 -21.82 -16.64
C LEU A 26 -19.84 -23.11 -15.97
N ILE A 27 -19.56 -23.10 -14.67
CA ILE A 27 -19.50 -24.31 -13.84
C ILE A 27 -20.38 -24.09 -12.60
N THR A 28 -21.41 -24.92 -12.51
CA THR A 28 -22.33 -25.04 -11.39
C THR A 28 -21.67 -25.76 -10.22
N LEU A 29 -21.78 -25.22 -9.01
CA LEU A 29 -21.33 -25.86 -7.78
C LEU A 29 -22.52 -26.11 -6.85
N THR A 30 -22.69 -27.38 -6.50
CA THR A 30 -23.69 -27.91 -5.57
C THR A 30 -23.25 -27.75 -4.12
N ALA A 31 -24.20 -27.36 -3.26
CA ALA A 31 -24.04 -27.19 -1.83
C ALA A 31 -23.96 -28.54 -1.08
N LEU A 32 -23.19 -28.56 0.00
CA LEU A 32 -23.33 -29.58 1.06
C LEU A 32 -23.26 -28.87 2.43
N THR A 33 -24.36 -29.02 3.17
CA THR A 33 -24.56 -28.60 4.56
C THR A 33 -24.08 -29.71 5.51
N ALA A 34 -23.48 -29.35 6.64
CA ALA A 34 -23.42 -30.16 7.83
C ALA A 34 -23.45 -29.35 9.12
N LEU A 35 -24.46 -29.59 9.92
CA LEU A 35 -24.68 -29.14 11.31
C LEU A 35 -23.85 -30.00 12.28
N ALA A 36 -23.36 -29.41 13.36
CA ALA A 36 -23.26 -30.09 14.65
C ALA A 36 -23.27 -29.12 15.84
N LEU A 37 -24.12 -29.43 16.80
CA LEU A 37 -24.42 -28.74 18.06
C LEU A 37 -23.61 -29.28 19.25
N SER A 38 -23.61 -28.48 20.33
CA SER A 38 -23.52 -28.87 21.76
C SER A 38 -22.11 -28.88 22.36
N ALA A 39 -21.84 -28.46 23.61
CA ALA A 39 -22.63 -28.36 24.83
C ALA A 39 -21.96 -27.42 25.87
N CYS A 40 -22.76 -26.93 26.81
CA CYS A 40 -22.40 -26.22 28.04
C CYS A 40 -21.61 -27.05 29.05
N SER A 41 -20.71 -26.40 29.80
CA SER A 41 -20.37 -26.86 31.16
C SER A 41 -20.09 -25.65 32.08
N LYS A 42 -20.79 -25.66 33.24
CA LYS A 42 -20.65 -24.76 34.40
C LYS A 42 -19.57 -25.28 35.31
N ASN A 43 -18.95 -24.36 36.06
CA ASN A 43 -18.52 -24.42 37.49
C ASN A 43 -17.25 -23.61 37.67
N SER A 44 -17.04 -22.89 38.66
CA SER A 44 -17.35 -22.68 40.09
C SER A 44 -16.28 -21.71 40.59
N GLU A 45 -16.68 -20.70 41.35
CA GLU A 45 -15.78 -19.81 42.13
C GLU A 45 -15.05 -20.57 43.23
N PRO A 46 -13.89 -20.10 43.66
CA PRO A 46 -13.50 -20.18 45.04
C PRO A 46 -13.18 -18.83 45.67
N SER A 47 -13.59 -18.77 46.91
CA SER A 47 -13.53 -17.75 47.95
C SER A 47 -12.17 -17.06 48.16
N ALA A 48 -12.25 -15.78 48.55
CA ALA A 48 -11.17 -14.93 49.01
C ALA A 48 -10.65 -15.34 50.42
N PRO A 49 -9.38 -15.11 50.73
CA PRO A 49 -8.88 -14.95 52.07
C PRO A 49 -8.53 -13.48 52.40
N ALA A 50 -8.59 -13.21 53.68
CA ALA A 50 -8.67 -11.95 54.37
C ALA A 50 -7.43 -11.02 54.25
N VAL A 51 -7.74 -9.76 54.46
CA VAL A 51 -6.91 -8.56 54.56
C VAL A 51 -5.89 -8.64 55.70
N SER A 52 -4.66 -8.28 55.40
CA SER A 52 -3.73 -7.69 56.35
C SER A 52 -3.08 -6.46 55.72
N SER A 53 -3.38 -5.29 56.25
CA SER A 53 -2.69 -4.04 55.93
C SER A 53 -1.27 -4.03 56.49
N PRO A 54 -0.33 -3.47 55.76
CA PRO A 54 0.63 -2.54 56.33
C PRO A 54 0.66 -1.21 55.58
N THR A 55 0.52 -0.17 56.32
CA THR A 55 0.96 1.19 56.01
C THR A 55 2.43 1.15 55.64
N ASP A 56 2.83 1.65 54.45
CA ASP A 56 4.05 2.42 54.34
C ASP A 56 4.32 2.97 52.94
N MET A 57 4.69 4.24 52.93
CA MET A 57 5.51 4.96 51.95
C MET A 57 5.04 5.00 50.52
N VAL A 58 4.29 6.03 50.21
CA VAL A 58 4.10 6.53 48.86
C VAL A 58 5.43 7.08 48.33
N ALA A 59 6.19 6.23 47.67
CA ALA A 59 7.22 6.69 46.74
C ALA A 59 6.50 7.21 45.50
N SER A 60 6.55 8.50 45.28
CA SER A 60 6.10 9.17 44.06
C SER A 60 6.96 8.70 42.90
N THR A 61 6.59 7.58 42.31
CA THR A 61 7.13 7.16 41.01
C THR A 61 6.34 7.91 39.92
N THR A 62 6.95 8.95 39.39
CA THR A 62 6.53 9.54 38.12
C THR A 62 6.36 8.38 37.11
N PRO A 63 5.20 8.19 36.50
CA PRO A 63 5.03 7.12 35.51
C PRO A 63 6.04 7.34 34.40
N GLN A 64 7.02 6.47 34.26
CA GLN A 64 7.81 6.44 33.03
C GLN A 64 6.83 6.14 31.88
N PRO A 65 6.91 6.86 30.74
CA PRO A 65 6.09 6.55 29.60
C PRO A 65 6.31 5.08 29.24
N THR A 66 5.26 4.30 29.30
CA THR A 66 5.28 2.87 28.92
C THR A 66 5.72 2.80 27.47
N GLN A 67 6.92 2.34 27.23
CA GLN A 67 7.43 2.16 25.88
C GLN A 67 6.56 1.08 25.21
N LEU A 68 5.83 1.45 24.15
CA LEU A 68 4.99 0.52 23.41
C LEU A 68 5.85 -0.64 22.88
N ALA A 69 5.32 -1.85 22.90
CA ALA A 69 6.00 -3.00 22.33
C ALA A 69 6.19 -2.79 20.81
N GLU A 70 7.31 -3.26 20.27
CA GLU A 70 7.62 -3.17 18.84
C GLU A 70 6.48 -3.76 18.01
N GLY A 71 6.03 -3.04 16.97
CA GLY A 71 4.94 -3.46 16.09
C GLY A 71 3.53 -3.35 16.70
N SER A 72 3.39 -2.83 17.94
CA SER A 72 2.07 -2.52 18.47
C SER A 72 1.36 -1.47 17.62
N PRO A 73 0.04 -1.60 17.38
CA PRO A 73 -0.75 -0.59 16.70
C PRO A 73 -0.67 0.75 17.43
N GLN A 74 -0.45 1.80 16.66
CA GLN A 74 -0.48 3.20 17.10
C GLN A 74 -1.47 3.96 16.24
N ILE A 75 -1.98 5.07 16.73
CA ILE A 75 -2.97 5.91 16.04
C ILE A 75 -2.40 7.31 15.87
N ALA A 76 -2.41 7.80 14.63
CA ALA A 76 -2.27 9.21 14.31
C ALA A 76 -3.67 9.77 13.97
N THR A 77 -4.01 10.94 14.54
CA THR A 77 -5.30 11.57 14.30
C THR A 77 -5.12 12.77 13.40
N GLU A 78 -5.87 12.80 12.31
CA GLU A 78 -5.95 13.91 11.39
C GLU A 78 -6.70 15.12 11.98
N PRO A 79 -6.54 16.33 11.41
CA PRO A 79 -7.25 17.53 11.89
C PRO A 79 -8.78 17.41 11.87
N ASP A 80 -9.33 16.59 10.96
CA ASP A 80 -10.77 16.30 10.84
C ASP A 80 -11.26 15.19 11.78
N GLY A 81 -10.32 14.60 12.57
CA GLY A 81 -10.64 13.56 13.56
C GLY A 81 -10.49 12.14 13.04
N LEU A 82 -10.10 11.91 11.77
CA LEU A 82 -9.83 10.57 11.28
C LEU A 82 -8.63 9.94 11.99
N HIS A 83 -8.72 8.65 12.26
CA HIS A 83 -7.69 7.86 12.92
C HIS A 83 -6.96 7.01 11.89
N ILE A 84 -5.64 7.17 11.79
CA ILE A 84 -4.76 6.41 10.91
C ILE A 84 -3.93 5.47 11.76
N GLU A 85 -4.14 4.16 11.60
CA GLU A 85 -3.33 3.13 12.26
C GLU A 85 -1.96 3.02 11.58
N TYR A 86 -0.94 2.89 12.39
CA TYR A 86 0.40 2.57 11.92
C TYR A 86 1.15 1.73 12.95
N ARG A 87 2.20 1.07 12.51
CA ARG A 87 3.06 0.24 13.37
C ARG A 87 4.51 0.63 13.18
N VAL A 88 5.27 0.67 14.28
CA VAL A 88 6.67 1.06 14.27
C VAL A 88 7.55 -0.10 14.70
N TYR A 89 8.61 -0.34 13.93
CA TYR A 89 9.60 -1.39 14.19
C TYR A 89 11.00 -0.83 14.10
N GLY A 90 11.93 -1.40 14.88
CA GLY A 90 13.34 -1.02 14.88
C GLY A 90 13.58 0.41 15.34
N LYS A 91 14.82 0.87 15.16
CA LYS A 91 15.30 2.22 15.49
C LYS A 91 16.39 2.62 14.50
N GLY A 92 16.45 3.89 14.14
CA GLY A 92 17.47 4.44 13.26
C GLY A 92 16.90 5.46 12.29
N ASP A 93 17.78 6.20 11.64
CA ASP A 93 17.47 7.22 10.66
C ASP A 93 18.02 6.84 9.27
N PRO A 94 17.29 7.20 8.23
CA PRO A 94 15.95 7.78 8.20
C PRO A 94 14.86 6.80 8.62
N ALA A 95 13.63 7.27 8.89
CA ALA A 95 12.49 6.36 8.97
C ALA A 95 12.09 5.91 7.55
N ILE A 96 11.81 4.60 7.40
CA ILE A 96 11.30 4.00 6.18
C ILE A 96 9.79 3.80 6.36
N VAL A 97 9.00 4.57 5.61
CA VAL A 97 7.53 4.56 5.69
C VAL A 97 6.98 3.74 4.54
N LEU A 98 6.33 2.63 4.88
CA LEU A 98 5.79 1.65 3.94
C LEU A 98 4.30 1.91 3.72
N VAL A 99 3.92 2.14 2.47
CA VAL A 99 2.55 2.50 2.04
C VAL A 99 2.03 1.42 1.10
N HIS A 100 0.96 0.76 1.50
CA HIS A 100 0.35 -0.35 0.75
C HIS A 100 -0.43 0.10 -0.49
N GLY A 101 -0.83 -0.87 -1.33
CA GLY A 101 -1.60 -0.67 -2.54
C GLY A 101 -3.12 -0.60 -2.32
N TRP A 102 -3.88 -0.53 -3.41
CA TRP A 102 -5.33 -0.56 -3.41
C TRP A 102 -5.87 -1.90 -2.88
N ALA A 103 -6.90 -1.83 -2.01
CA ALA A 103 -7.56 -2.98 -1.41
C ALA A 103 -6.60 -3.96 -0.68
N THR A 104 -5.52 -3.45 -0.11
CA THR A 104 -4.55 -4.20 0.71
C THR A 104 -4.31 -3.48 2.03
N ASP A 105 -3.40 -3.97 2.87
CA ASP A 105 -3.06 -3.37 4.15
C ASP A 105 -1.55 -3.40 4.45
N ALA A 106 -1.16 -2.89 5.62
CA ALA A 106 0.22 -2.82 6.07
C ALA A 106 0.91 -4.21 6.17
N ASN A 107 0.14 -5.30 6.32
CA ASN A 107 0.70 -6.65 6.43
C ASN A 107 1.35 -7.14 5.13
N TYR A 108 1.03 -6.51 3.99
CA TYR A 108 1.68 -6.80 2.71
C TYR A 108 3.18 -6.49 2.70
N TRP A 109 3.66 -5.74 3.71
CA TRP A 109 5.07 -5.42 3.92
C TRP A 109 5.79 -6.31 4.94
N ASN A 110 5.15 -7.36 5.48
CA ASN A 110 5.72 -8.18 6.55
C ASN A 110 7.10 -8.76 6.22
N ALA A 111 7.33 -9.15 4.95
CA ALA A 111 8.62 -9.70 4.51
C ALA A 111 9.75 -8.65 4.47
N GLN A 112 9.44 -7.35 4.50
CA GLN A 112 10.39 -6.24 4.49
C GLN A 112 10.73 -5.75 5.91
N ILE A 113 9.89 -6.02 6.91
CA ILE A 113 10.09 -5.51 8.26
C ILE A 113 11.42 -5.98 8.84
N SER A 114 11.68 -7.29 8.82
CA SER A 114 12.89 -7.87 9.44
C SER A 114 14.20 -7.34 8.85
N PRO A 115 14.42 -7.31 7.53
CA PRO A 115 15.65 -6.78 6.97
C PRO A 115 15.82 -5.26 7.17
N LEU A 116 14.73 -4.50 7.20
CA LEU A 116 14.79 -3.05 7.36
C LEU A 116 15.02 -2.62 8.81
N LYS A 117 14.30 -3.23 9.77
CA LYS A 117 14.36 -2.82 11.18
C LYS A 117 15.73 -3.04 11.84
N ALA A 118 16.61 -3.80 11.21
CA ALA A 118 17.98 -3.97 11.68
C ALA A 118 18.80 -2.67 11.65
N LYS A 119 18.42 -1.71 10.79
CA LYS A 119 19.16 -0.45 10.60
C LYS A 119 18.30 0.81 10.75
N TYR A 120 17.00 0.70 10.53
CA TYR A 120 16.10 1.83 10.36
C TYR A 120 14.90 1.76 11.29
N THR A 121 14.31 2.90 11.58
CA THR A 121 12.91 2.95 12.02
C THR A 121 12.03 2.59 10.83
N VAL A 122 11.20 1.54 10.94
CA VAL A 122 10.28 1.10 9.89
C VAL A 122 8.86 1.38 10.34
N VAL A 123 8.10 2.04 9.49
CA VAL A 123 6.72 2.45 9.78
C VAL A 123 5.81 1.87 8.71
N ALA A 124 4.95 0.94 9.08
CA ALA A 124 3.94 0.37 8.20
C ALA A 124 2.59 1.07 8.47
N VAL A 125 2.03 1.72 7.45
CA VAL A 125 0.81 2.54 7.55
C VAL A 125 -0.38 1.78 6.97
N ASN A 126 -1.50 1.75 7.68
CA ASN A 126 -2.80 1.45 7.12
C ASN A 126 -3.46 2.76 6.67
N LEU A 127 -3.69 2.93 5.38
CA LEU A 127 -4.39 4.10 4.85
C LEU A 127 -5.85 4.11 5.36
N ALA A 128 -6.49 5.27 5.38
CA ALA A 128 -7.91 5.36 5.73
C ALA A 128 -8.75 4.37 4.90
N GLY A 129 -9.74 3.75 5.51
CA GLY A 129 -10.53 2.68 4.91
C GLY A 129 -9.93 1.28 5.08
N HIS A 130 -8.64 1.15 5.39
CA HIS A 130 -7.90 -0.11 5.41
C HIS A 130 -7.44 -0.46 6.83
N GLY A 131 -7.28 -1.76 7.11
CA GLY A 131 -6.87 -2.26 8.42
C GLY A 131 -7.79 -1.74 9.54
N ALA A 132 -7.22 -1.17 10.61
CA ALA A 132 -7.96 -0.56 11.70
C ALA A 132 -8.06 0.97 11.60
N SER A 133 -7.71 1.56 10.45
CA SER A 133 -7.90 2.98 10.18
C SER A 133 -9.37 3.34 9.96
N SER A 134 -9.73 4.61 10.20
CA SER A 134 -11.09 5.11 10.04
C SER A 134 -11.65 4.91 8.64
N GLN A 135 -12.93 4.55 8.55
CA GLN A 135 -13.66 4.32 7.30
C GLN A 135 -14.67 5.43 6.97
N SER A 136 -14.70 6.50 7.77
CA SER A 136 -15.74 7.55 7.69
C SER A 136 -15.45 8.68 6.69
N ARG A 137 -14.40 8.54 5.88
CA ARG A 137 -14.05 9.51 4.83
C ARG A 137 -15.06 9.47 3.68
N THR A 138 -15.33 10.63 3.08
CA THR A 138 -16.20 10.75 1.89
C THR A 138 -15.43 11.04 0.60
N ASP A 139 -14.22 11.60 0.71
CA ASP A 139 -13.32 11.89 -0.42
C ASP A 139 -12.08 10.97 -0.36
N TRP A 140 -12.08 9.95 -1.20
CA TRP A 140 -11.04 8.94 -1.32
C TRP A 140 -9.96 9.30 -2.35
N SER A 141 -9.66 10.60 -2.51
CA SER A 141 -8.63 11.08 -3.43
C SER A 141 -7.22 10.64 -2.99
N MET A 142 -6.30 10.50 -3.97
CA MET A 142 -4.89 10.23 -3.70
C MET A 142 -4.26 11.32 -2.82
N GLY A 143 -4.76 12.55 -2.96
CA GLY A 143 -4.39 13.67 -2.10
C GLY A 143 -4.69 13.43 -0.62
N ASN A 144 -5.89 12.96 -0.30
CA ASN A 144 -6.28 12.66 1.07
C ASN A 144 -5.55 11.44 1.63
N TYR A 145 -5.29 10.42 0.84
CA TYR A 145 -4.37 9.35 1.24
C TYR A 145 -2.95 9.84 1.50
N GLY A 146 -2.48 10.85 0.75
CA GLY A 146 -1.21 11.52 1.02
C GLY A 146 -1.21 12.23 2.39
N GLU A 147 -2.35 12.77 2.83
CA GLU A 147 -2.51 13.37 4.16
C GLU A 147 -2.44 12.30 5.28
N ASP A 148 -3.02 11.11 5.07
CA ASP A 148 -2.90 9.99 6.02
C ASP A 148 -1.43 9.71 6.35
N VAL A 149 -0.61 9.55 5.31
CA VAL A 149 0.83 9.30 5.46
C VAL A 149 1.54 10.48 6.12
N ALA A 150 1.21 11.72 5.72
CA ALA A 150 1.80 12.93 6.31
C ALA A 150 1.44 13.05 7.80
N THR A 151 0.22 12.70 8.19
CA THR A 151 -0.24 12.70 9.59
C THR A 151 0.56 11.71 10.43
N VAL A 152 0.82 10.51 9.92
CA VAL A 152 1.69 9.54 10.58
C VAL A 152 3.12 10.07 10.69
N VAL A 153 3.69 10.59 9.60
CA VAL A 153 5.06 11.12 9.59
C VAL A 153 5.26 12.26 10.60
N ARG A 154 4.25 13.12 10.82
CA ARG A 154 4.31 14.18 11.84
C ARG A 154 4.46 13.64 13.27
N LYS A 155 4.07 12.38 13.55
CA LYS A 155 4.24 11.72 14.85
C LYS A 155 5.64 11.13 15.04
N LEU A 156 6.41 10.97 13.98
CA LEU A 156 7.74 10.36 14.04
C LEU A 156 8.79 11.37 14.49
N PRO A 157 9.70 10.97 15.40
CA PRO A 157 10.81 11.81 15.83
C PRO A 157 11.91 11.96 14.77
N ASN A 158 11.92 11.08 13.76
CA ASN A 158 12.96 11.02 12.73
C ASN A 158 12.99 12.32 11.90
N PRO A 159 14.15 12.97 11.76
CA PRO A 159 14.28 14.22 10.99
C PRO A 159 14.07 14.00 9.49
N GLN A 160 14.38 12.81 9.00
CA GLN A 160 14.29 12.43 7.59
C GLN A 160 13.49 11.13 7.43
N VAL A 161 12.78 11.03 6.31
CA VAL A 161 12.02 9.84 5.94
C VAL A 161 12.25 9.47 4.46
N ILE A 162 12.17 8.18 4.17
CA ILE A 162 12.04 7.64 2.80
C ILE A 162 10.67 6.99 2.71
N LEU A 163 9.91 7.35 1.69
CA LEU A 163 8.60 6.76 1.41
C LEU A 163 8.76 5.58 0.46
N VAL A 164 8.19 4.43 0.82
CA VAL A 164 8.16 3.23 -0.03
C VAL A 164 6.72 2.88 -0.31
N GLY A 165 6.27 3.01 -1.56
CA GLY A 165 4.86 2.85 -1.92
C GLY A 165 4.64 1.79 -2.98
N HIS A 166 3.76 0.81 -2.70
CA HIS A 166 3.37 -0.22 -3.65
C HIS A 166 2.12 0.21 -4.43
N SER A 167 2.14 0.06 -5.75
CA SER A 167 0.95 0.29 -6.60
C SER A 167 0.32 1.67 -6.36
N MET A 168 -0.95 1.74 -5.91
CA MET A 168 -1.60 2.95 -5.44
C MET A 168 -0.75 3.71 -4.42
N GLY A 169 -0.11 2.99 -3.49
CA GLY A 169 0.77 3.57 -2.48
C GLY A 169 1.96 4.35 -3.06
N GLY A 170 2.41 4.02 -4.28
CA GLY A 170 3.40 4.82 -5.01
C GLY A 170 2.87 6.21 -5.39
N THR A 171 1.63 6.30 -5.84
CA THR A 171 0.94 7.57 -6.11
C THR A 171 0.69 8.35 -4.80
N VAL A 172 0.27 7.63 -3.75
CA VAL A 172 0.08 8.22 -2.41
C VAL A 172 1.39 8.79 -1.86
N ALA A 173 2.53 8.09 -2.08
CA ALA A 173 3.85 8.59 -1.65
C ALA A 173 4.25 9.89 -2.35
N LEU A 174 3.90 10.08 -3.62
CA LEU A 174 4.09 11.37 -4.31
C LEU A 174 3.26 12.48 -3.64
N GLU A 175 1.99 12.23 -3.37
CA GLU A 175 1.10 13.18 -2.71
C GLU A 175 1.50 13.47 -1.26
N ALA A 176 1.96 12.47 -0.53
CA ALA A 176 2.49 12.63 0.82
C ALA A 176 3.75 13.50 0.83
N THR A 177 4.64 13.36 -0.16
CA THR A 177 5.87 14.15 -0.27
C THR A 177 5.56 15.65 -0.35
N ARG A 178 4.54 16.06 -1.09
CA ARG A 178 4.10 17.46 -1.19
C ARG A 178 3.66 18.05 0.15
N ARG A 179 3.13 17.21 1.05
CA ARG A 179 2.60 17.59 2.37
C ARG A 179 3.66 17.54 3.46
N ILE A 180 4.56 16.60 3.37
CA ILE A 180 5.64 16.39 4.35
C ILE A 180 6.78 17.38 4.11
N GLY A 181 7.06 17.70 2.84
CA GLY A 181 8.12 18.62 2.45
C GLY A 181 9.53 18.06 2.67
N ASP A 182 10.43 18.89 3.15
CA ASP A 182 11.89 18.64 3.20
C ASP A 182 12.33 17.46 4.06
N ARG A 183 11.44 16.89 4.87
CA ARG A 183 11.74 15.66 5.61
C ARG A 183 11.83 14.42 4.70
N VAL A 184 11.19 14.45 3.53
CA VAL A 184 11.29 13.35 2.55
C VAL A 184 12.59 13.52 1.78
N ILE A 185 13.50 12.54 1.91
CA ILE A 185 14.79 12.54 1.19
C ILE A 185 14.78 11.68 -0.06
N GLY A 186 13.71 10.92 -0.31
CA GLY A 186 13.53 10.11 -1.51
C GLY A 186 12.29 9.24 -1.45
N ILE A 187 11.92 8.74 -2.62
CA ILE A 187 10.75 7.86 -2.80
C ILE A 187 11.21 6.60 -3.52
N ILE A 188 10.77 5.44 -3.05
CA ILE A 188 10.90 4.17 -3.76
C ILE A 188 9.49 3.68 -4.08
N VAL A 189 9.19 3.50 -5.35
CA VAL A 189 7.90 2.94 -5.77
C VAL A 189 8.07 1.47 -6.16
N VAL A 190 7.07 0.67 -5.83
CA VAL A 190 7.07 -0.77 -6.06
C VAL A 190 5.90 -1.11 -6.96
N ASP A 191 6.21 -1.61 -8.11
CA ASP A 191 5.28 -1.92 -9.22
C ASP A 191 4.27 -0.81 -9.50
N ALA A 192 4.78 0.41 -9.66
CA ALA A 192 3.97 1.62 -9.77
C ALA A 192 4.53 2.61 -10.81
N LEU A 193 3.79 3.67 -11.06
CA LEU A 193 4.13 4.79 -11.95
C LEU A 193 4.35 4.41 -13.42
N LYS A 194 3.98 3.22 -13.84
CA LYS A 194 4.13 2.75 -15.24
C LYS A 194 3.34 3.61 -16.24
N SER A 195 2.28 4.31 -15.79
CA SER A 195 1.45 5.21 -16.61
C SER A 195 1.93 6.67 -16.65
N VAL A 196 2.96 7.04 -15.89
CA VAL A 196 3.50 8.42 -15.90
C VAL A 196 3.92 8.83 -17.32
N GLY A 197 3.47 10.01 -17.73
CA GLY A 197 3.71 10.56 -19.08
C GLY A 197 2.78 10.04 -20.17
N LEU A 198 1.82 9.16 -19.84
CA LEU A 198 0.67 8.86 -20.70
C LEU A 198 -0.42 9.92 -20.51
N PRO A 199 -1.29 10.14 -21.51
CA PRO A 199 -2.48 10.97 -21.36
C PRO A 199 -3.37 10.43 -20.24
N PRO A 200 -4.06 11.30 -19.46
CA PRO A 200 -5.08 10.86 -18.52
C PRO A 200 -6.17 10.04 -19.23
N LEU A 201 -6.71 9.05 -18.52
CA LEU A 201 -7.82 8.26 -19.03
C LEU A 201 -9.07 9.15 -19.23
N PRO A 202 -9.79 9.01 -20.36
CA PRO A 202 -11.09 9.67 -20.51
C PRO A 202 -12.09 9.19 -19.43
N ALA A 203 -12.96 10.10 -18.96
CA ALA A 203 -13.95 9.77 -17.93
C ALA A 203 -14.83 8.55 -18.29
N ALA A 204 -15.25 8.44 -19.56
CA ALA A 204 -16.03 7.29 -20.02
C ALA A 204 -15.26 5.95 -19.92
N GLU A 205 -13.94 5.98 -20.13
CA GLU A 205 -13.10 4.78 -19.97
C GLU A 205 -12.91 4.43 -18.50
N ILE A 206 -12.76 5.44 -17.63
CA ILE A 206 -12.72 5.24 -16.18
C ILE A 206 -14.03 4.61 -15.71
N ASP A 207 -15.18 5.17 -16.10
CA ASP A 207 -16.49 4.64 -15.73
C ASP A 207 -16.69 3.20 -16.20
N LYS A 208 -16.27 2.87 -17.43
CA LYS A 208 -16.31 1.52 -17.96
C LYS A 208 -15.49 0.54 -17.12
N ARG A 209 -14.30 0.95 -16.67
CA ARG A 209 -13.40 0.10 -15.85
C ARG A 209 -13.92 -0.08 -14.43
N VAL A 210 -14.55 0.94 -13.86
CA VAL A 210 -15.07 0.91 -12.48
C VAL A 210 -16.45 0.25 -12.41
N ALA A 211 -17.25 0.25 -13.47
CA ALA A 211 -18.61 -0.27 -13.48
C ALA A 211 -18.77 -1.71 -12.95
N PRO A 212 -17.90 -2.69 -13.30
CA PRO A 212 -18.00 -4.03 -12.74
C PRO A 212 -17.88 -4.05 -11.21
N PHE A 213 -16.99 -3.23 -10.64
CA PHE A 213 -16.77 -3.15 -9.19
C PHE A 213 -17.94 -2.50 -8.45
N ARG A 214 -18.70 -1.60 -9.10
CA ARG A 214 -19.95 -1.04 -8.55
C ARG A 214 -21.07 -2.07 -8.51
N THR A 215 -21.09 -3.03 -9.45
CA THR A 215 -22.15 -4.04 -9.61
C THR A 215 -21.90 -5.27 -8.73
N ASP A 216 -20.70 -5.80 -8.78
CA ASP A 216 -20.24 -6.97 -8.00
C ASP A 216 -18.79 -6.73 -7.57
N PHE A 217 -18.61 -6.09 -6.43
CA PHE A 217 -17.28 -5.74 -5.94
C PHE A 217 -16.42 -6.97 -5.69
N ILE A 218 -16.93 -7.93 -4.92
CA ILE A 218 -16.19 -9.12 -4.52
C ILE A 218 -15.77 -9.95 -5.74
N GLY A 219 -16.71 -10.24 -6.63
CA GLY A 219 -16.42 -11.01 -7.85
C GLY A 219 -15.47 -10.28 -8.77
N SER A 220 -15.65 -8.96 -8.95
CA SER A 220 -14.79 -8.12 -9.80
C SER A 220 -13.37 -8.00 -9.25
N VAL A 221 -13.19 -7.80 -7.93
CA VAL A 221 -11.87 -7.75 -7.29
C VAL A 221 -11.14 -9.08 -7.45
N ARG A 222 -11.81 -10.20 -7.17
CA ARG A 222 -11.21 -11.53 -7.33
C ARG A 222 -10.79 -11.81 -8.77
N LYS A 223 -11.67 -11.47 -9.72
CA LYS A 223 -11.36 -11.59 -11.14
C LYS A 223 -10.17 -10.72 -11.53
N TYR A 224 -10.20 -9.44 -11.18
CA TYR A 224 -9.12 -8.49 -11.44
C TYR A 224 -7.79 -8.98 -10.84
N ALA A 225 -7.80 -9.41 -9.59
CA ALA A 225 -6.59 -9.93 -8.95
C ALA A 225 -6.02 -11.14 -9.68
N THR A 226 -6.87 -12.15 -9.99
CA THR A 226 -6.40 -13.40 -10.60
C THR A 226 -6.00 -13.26 -12.06
N GLU A 227 -6.62 -12.36 -12.83
CA GLU A 227 -6.41 -12.25 -14.28
C GLU A 227 -5.38 -11.17 -14.66
N GLU A 228 -5.22 -10.11 -13.83
CA GLU A 228 -4.45 -8.92 -14.22
C GLU A 228 -3.22 -8.66 -13.34
N LEU A 229 -3.18 -9.20 -12.11
CA LEU A 229 -2.10 -8.87 -11.16
C LEU A 229 -1.03 -9.95 -11.04
N PHE A 230 -1.18 -11.07 -11.75
CA PHE A 230 -0.25 -12.19 -11.67
C PHE A 230 0.23 -12.67 -13.02
N GLU A 231 1.51 -13.05 -13.08
CA GLU A 231 2.08 -13.75 -14.20
C GLU A 231 1.45 -15.14 -14.39
N LYS A 232 1.43 -15.60 -15.65
CA LYS A 232 1.00 -16.99 -15.95
C LYS A 232 1.95 -17.97 -15.27
N GLY A 233 1.39 -18.79 -14.38
CA GLY A 233 2.17 -19.78 -13.65
C GLY A 233 2.58 -19.36 -12.24
N ALA A 234 2.14 -18.19 -11.77
CA ALA A 234 2.27 -17.80 -10.36
C ALA A 234 1.63 -18.87 -9.45
N ASP A 235 2.15 -18.99 -8.22
CA ASP A 235 1.64 -19.96 -7.23
C ASP A 235 0.12 -19.76 -7.01
N PRO A 236 -0.72 -20.73 -7.36
CA PRO A 236 -2.17 -20.57 -7.26
C PRO A 236 -2.66 -20.34 -5.82
N VAL A 237 -1.93 -20.83 -4.81
CA VAL A 237 -2.28 -20.59 -3.40
C VAL A 237 -2.06 -19.13 -3.05
N PHE A 238 -0.94 -18.56 -3.49
CA PHE A 238 -0.65 -17.16 -3.31
C PHE A 238 -1.64 -16.26 -4.08
N VAL A 239 -1.93 -16.58 -5.33
CA VAL A 239 -2.93 -15.87 -6.15
C VAL A 239 -4.30 -15.83 -5.47
N GLN A 240 -4.79 -16.99 -5.01
CA GLN A 240 -6.10 -17.07 -4.34
C GLN A 240 -6.12 -16.34 -3.00
N LYS A 241 -5.02 -16.38 -2.24
CA LYS A 241 -4.90 -15.63 -1.00
C LYS A 241 -5.04 -14.12 -1.26
N VAL A 242 -4.28 -13.57 -2.20
CA VAL A 242 -4.33 -12.14 -2.52
C VAL A 242 -5.70 -11.74 -3.06
N ALA A 243 -6.28 -12.53 -3.96
CA ALA A 243 -7.61 -12.27 -4.51
C ALA A 243 -8.69 -12.28 -3.41
N TYR A 244 -8.56 -13.17 -2.43
CA TYR A 244 -9.45 -13.20 -1.26
C TYR A 244 -9.25 -11.96 -0.38
N ASP A 245 -8.01 -11.67 0.03
CA ASP A 245 -7.69 -10.56 0.91
C ASP A 245 -8.18 -9.22 0.31
N MET A 246 -7.89 -8.95 -0.95
CA MET A 246 -8.34 -7.75 -1.64
C MET A 246 -9.88 -7.65 -1.74
N SER A 247 -10.58 -8.80 -1.83
CA SER A 247 -12.04 -8.82 -1.90
C SER A 247 -12.75 -8.53 -0.57
N LEU A 248 -12.01 -8.41 0.53
CA LEU A 248 -12.53 -8.03 1.85
C LEU A 248 -12.64 -6.51 2.03
N GLU A 249 -12.08 -5.73 1.10
CA GLU A 249 -12.20 -4.26 1.13
C GLU A 249 -13.67 -3.85 1.06
N PRO A 250 -14.14 -2.89 1.90
CA PRO A 250 -15.48 -2.35 1.79
C PRO A 250 -15.72 -1.68 0.42
N PRO A 251 -16.79 -2.00 -0.31
CA PRO A 251 -17.06 -1.40 -1.62
C PRO A 251 -17.14 0.13 -1.60
N GLU A 252 -17.62 0.71 -0.49
CA GLU A 252 -17.68 2.17 -0.26
C GLU A 252 -16.31 2.84 -0.14
N VAL A 253 -15.26 2.08 0.09
CA VAL A 253 -13.85 2.50 0.05
C VAL A 253 -13.21 2.11 -1.27
N GLY A 254 -13.32 0.85 -1.66
CA GLY A 254 -12.62 0.28 -2.80
C GLY A 254 -13.05 0.89 -4.14
N VAL A 255 -14.34 1.12 -4.36
CA VAL A 255 -14.83 1.68 -5.63
C VAL A 255 -14.39 3.12 -5.84
N PRO A 256 -14.63 4.07 -4.92
CA PRO A 256 -14.23 5.45 -5.12
C PRO A 256 -12.70 5.65 -5.11
N SER A 257 -11.96 4.88 -4.33
CA SER A 257 -10.48 4.93 -4.34
C SER A 257 -9.90 4.42 -5.65
N LEU A 258 -10.45 3.34 -6.23
CA LEU A 258 -10.06 2.87 -7.57
C LEU A 258 -10.37 3.94 -8.63
N GLN A 259 -11.56 4.54 -8.57
CA GLN A 259 -11.93 5.62 -9.48
C GLN A 259 -10.98 6.81 -9.37
N ALA A 260 -10.64 7.22 -8.16
CA ALA A 260 -9.70 8.32 -7.91
C ALA A 260 -8.29 7.99 -8.42
N LEU A 261 -7.80 6.76 -8.23
CA LEU A 261 -6.52 6.30 -8.75
C LEU A 261 -6.48 6.35 -10.29
N LEU A 262 -7.52 5.84 -10.95
CA LEU A 262 -7.62 5.85 -12.43
C LEU A 262 -7.78 7.26 -13.00
N SER A 263 -8.34 8.19 -12.23
CA SER A 263 -8.53 9.59 -12.61
C SER A 263 -7.29 10.46 -12.37
N MET A 264 -6.19 9.89 -11.85
CA MET A 264 -5.02 10.65 -11.43
C MET A 264 -4.33 11.35 -12.62
N ASP A 265 -4.27 12.67 -12.56
CA ASP A 265 -3.35 13.46 -13.38
C ASP A 265 -2.01 13.62 -12.64
N PHE A 266 -0.98 12.96 -13.14
CA PHE A 266 0.35 13.01 -12.55
C PHE A 266 1.04 14.36 -12.75
N LYS A 267 0.65 15.17 -13.73
CA LYS A 267 1.39 16.37 -14.11
C LYS A 267 1.54 17.39 -12.97
N PRO A 268 0.48 17.77 -12.24
CA PRO A 268 0.62 18.74 -11.14
C PRO A 268 1.43 18.19 -9.97
N VAL A 269 1.26 16.93 -9.60
CA VAL A 269 1.99 16.36 -8.47
C VAL A 269 3.48 16.20 -8.79
N LEU A 270 3.82 15.73 -9.98
CA LEU A 270 5.23 15.54 -10.38
C LEU A 270 6.00 16.85 -10.50
N ALA A 271 5.35 17.95 -10.82
CA ALA A 271 5.97 19.29 -10.84
C ALA A 271 6.53 19.69 -9.48
N ASP A 272 5.96 19.21 -8.40
CA ASP A 272 6.35 19.51 -7.02
C ASP A 272 7.38 18.52 -6.44
N ILE A 273 7.60 17.36 -7.10
CA ILE A 273 8.57 16.37 -6.61
C ILE A 273 9.99 16.81 -6.94
N LYS A 274 10.77 17.11 -5.89
CA LYS A 274 12.16 17.55 -5.99
C LYS A 274 13.16 16.52 -5.48
N VAL A 275 12.66 15.44 -4.87
CA VAL A 275 13.49 14.37 -4.33
C VAL A 275 13.68 13.25 -5.38
N PRO A 276 14.75 12.45 -5.28
CA PRO A 276 14.93 11.29 -6.17
C PRO A 276 13.78 10.29 -6.04
N VAL A 277 13.34 9.76 -7.18
CA VAL A 277 12.35 8.66 -7.25
C VAL A 277 13.00 7.45 -7.91
N LEU A 278 13.04 6.34 -7.19
CA LEU A 278 13.52 5.05 -7.67
C LEU A 278 12.33 4.08 -7.77
N ALA A 279 12.46 3.05 -8.59
CA ALA A 279 11.43 2.03 -8.73
C ALA A 279 12.00 0.62 -8.69
N ILE A 280 11.24 -0.31 -8.11
CA ILE A 280 11.47 -1.75 -8.22
C ILE A 280 10.16 -2.33 -8.76
N ASN A 281 10.14 -2.64 -10.05
CA ASN A 281 8.94 -3.05 -10.75
C ASN A 281 9.02 -4.52 -11.19
N SER A 282 7.86 -5.14 -11.38
CA SER A 282 7.72 -6.39 -12.12
C SER A 282 7.81 -6.13 -13.63
N ASP A 283 7.99 -7.20 -14.41
CA ASP A 283 7.83 -7.16 -15.85
C ASP A 283 6.38 -7.36 -16.31
N LEU A 284 5.44 -7.43 -15.36
CA LEU A 284 4.00 -7.34 -15.64
C LEU A 284 3.65 -5.92 -16.12
N GLY A 285 3.71 -5.73 -17.42
CA GLY A 285 3.60 -4.43 -18.08
C GLY A 285 4.91 -3.63 -18.14
N VAL A 286 5.02 -2.77 -19.14
CA VAL A 286 6.25 -2.07 -19.51
C VAL A 286 6.56 -0.90 -18.58
N THR A 287 7.76 -0.87 -18.03
CA THR A 287 8.34 0.30 -17.37
C THR A 287 9.15 1.11 -18.38
N ASP A 288 8.55 2.14 -18.97
CA ASP A 288 9.22 3.04 -19.92
C ASP A 288 9.94 4.18 -19.19
N GLU A 289 11.17 3.94 -18.77
CA GLU A 289 11.98 4.94 -18.08
C GLU A 289 12.18 6.22 -18.89
N ALA A 290 12.35 6.11 -20.21
CA ALA A 290 12.61 7.26 -21.06
C ALA A 290 11.40 8.21 -21.09
N ARG A 291 10.19 7.65 -21.10
CA ARG A 291 8.94 8.42 -20.98
C ARG A 291 8.81 9.04 -19.59
N ILE A 292 9.00 8.25 -18.52
CA ILE A 292 8.85 8.69 -17.13
C ILE A 292 9.84 9.81 -16.80
N ARG A 293 11.09 9.72 -17.27
CA ARG A 293 12.13 10.72 -17.05
C ARG A 293 11.82 12.10 -17.64
N LYS A 294 10.90 12.22 -18.58
CA LYS A 294 10.44 13.52 -19.08
C LYS A 294 9.73 14.34 -17.99
N SER A 295 9.11 13.66 -17.02
CA SER A 295 8.41 14.27 -15.89
C SER A 295 9.16 14.10 -14.56
N LEU A 296 10.00 13.08 -14.44
CA LEU A 296 10.86 12.76 -13.29
C LEU A 296 12.30 12.53 -13.75
N PRO A 297 13.12 13.57 -13.98
CA PRO A 297 14.43 13.46 -14.63
C PRO A 297 15.42 12.48 -13.97
N GLY A 298 15.32 12.30 -12.65
CA GLY A 298 16.17 11.37 -11.88
C GLY A 298 15.62 9.94 -11.73
N PHE A 299 14.50 9.63 -12.37
CA PHE A 299 13.86 8.32 -12.24
C PHE A 299 14.75 7.19 -12.76
N LYS A 300 14.85 6.10 -11.98
CA LYS A 300 15.47 4.84 -12.34
C LYS A 300 14.62 3.69 -11.87
N ALA A 301 14.57 2.62 -12.66
CA ALA A 301 13.82 1.42 -12.31
C ALA A 301 14.70 0.18 -12.42
N ASP A 302 14.62 -0.69 -11.43
CA ASP A 302 14.99 -2.09 -11.54
C ASP A 302 13.73 -2.88 -11.88
N VAL A 303 13.85 -3.79 -12.82
CA VAL A 303 12.77 -4.70 -13.19
C VAL A 303 13.16 -6.11 -12.79
N ILE A 304 12.37 -6.75 -11.93
CA ILE A 304 12.58 -8.16 -11.58
C ILE A 304 11.77 -9.01 -12.57
N PRO A 305 12.43 -9.75 -13.46
CA PRO A 305 11.75 -10.52 -14.48
C PRO A 305 11.01 -11.72 -13.88
N HIS A 306 9.93 -12.10 -14.57
CA HIS A 306 9.06 -13.23 -14.19
C HIS A 306 8.50 -13.07 -12.79
N THR A 307 7.97 -11.87 -12.51
CA THR A 307 7.30 -11.56 -11.24
C THR A 307 5.98 -10.84 -11.47
N SER A 308 5.09 -11.03 -10.52
CA SER A 308 3.75 -10.45 -10.52
C SER A 308 3.72 -9.08 -9.83
N HIS A 309 2.52 -8.50 -9.74
CA HIS A 309 2.31 -7.18 -9.13
C HIS A 309 2.78 -7.10 -7.66
N PHE A 310 2.74 -8.21 -6.92
CA PHE A 310 3.13 -8.29 -5.50
C PHE A 310 4.55 -8.85 -5.30
N LEU A 311 5.50 -8.42 -6.13
CA LEU A 311 6.88 -8.93 -6.16
C LEU A 311 7.59 -8.88 -4.78
N MET A 312 7.24 -7.92 -3.91
CA MET A 312 7.79 -7.82 -2.55
C MET A 312 7.37 -8.97 -1.64
N MET A 313 6.26 -9.65 -1.96
CA MET A 313 5.77 -10.85 -1.27
C MET A 313 6.16 -12.13 -2.01
N GLU A 314 6.13 -12.11 -3.34
CA GLU A 314 6.36 -13.26 -4.21
C GLU A 314 7.84 -13.69 -4.21
N VAL A 315 8.74 -12.72 -4.28
CA VAL A 315 10.20 -12.95 -4.37
C VAL A 315 10.99 -12.06 -3.40
N PRO A 316 10.72 -12.12 -2.08
CA PRO A 316 11.34 -11.23 -1.10
C PRO A 316 12.87 -11.33 -1.10
N ASP A 317 13.44 -12.51 -1.39
CA ASP A 317 14.89 -12.72 -1.45
C ASP A 317 15.56 -11.97 -2.60
N LYS A 318 14.83 -11.69 -3.69
CA LYS A 318 15.32 -10.85 -4.80
C LYS A 318 15.01 -9.37 -4.55
N PHE A 319 13.84 -9.09 -3.99
CA PHE A 319 13.33 -7.74 -3.76
C PHE A 319 14.09 -6.99 -2.64
N ASN A 320 14.25 -7.62 -1.47
CA ASN A 320 14.82 -6.96 -0.30
C ASN A 320 16.25 -6.42 -0.51
N PRO A 321 17.16 -7.12 -1.19
CA PRO A 321 18.49 -6.56 -1.51
C PRO A 321 18.43 -5.30 -2.38
N LEU A 322 17.50 -5.24 -3.36
CA LEU A 322 17.30 -4.05 -4.19
C LEU A 322 16.74 -2.89 -3.37
N LEU A 323 15.75 -3.16 -2.52
CA LEU A 323 15.17 -2.15 -1.63
C LEU A 323 16.24 -1.54 -0.70
N LEU A 324 17.07 -2.37 -0.06
CA LEU A 324 18.14 -1.89 0.81
C LEU A 324 19.18 -1.05 0.05
N ARG A 325 19.60 -1.48 -1.14
CA ARG A 325 20.52 -0.73 -2.00
C ARG A 325 19.92 0.64 -2.39
N ASP A 326 18.65 0.68 -2.71
CA ASP A 326 17.97 1.91 -3.13
C ASP A 326 17.84 2.88 -1.95
N ILE A 327 17.52 2.38 -0.76
CA ILE A 327 17.54 3.18 0.48
C ILE A 327 18.93 3.77 0.71
N ASP A 328 19.99 2.96 0.66
CA ASP A 328 21.38 3.43 0.83
C ASP A 328 21.75 4.49 -0.24
N THR A 329 21.29 4.32 -1.49
CA THR A 329 21.46 5.28 -2.57
C THR A 329 20.80 6.63 -2.28
N LEU A 330 19.57 6.61 -1.76
CA LEU A 330 18.83 7.83 -1.40
C LEU A 330 19.49 8.56 -0.23
N ILE A 331 19.94 7.82 0.79
CA ILE A 331 20.67 8.39 1.94
C ILE A 331 21.98 9.07 1.49
N GLN A 332 22.73 8.44 0.59
CA GLN A 332 23.96 9.03 0.05
C GLN A 332 23.69 10.32 -0.71
N LYS A 333 22.64 10.35 -1.56
CA LYS A 333 22.27 11.56 -2.32
C LYS A 333 21.79 12.72 -1.43
N ALA A 334 21.16 12.42 -0.30
CA ALA A 334 20.68 13.44 0.63
C ALA A 334 21.81 14.10 1.46
N ARG A 335 23.02 13.53 1.45
CA ARG A 335 24.20 14.08 2.16
C ARG A 335 25.02 15.06 1.31
N HIS A 336 24.72 15.12 0.03
CA HIS A 336 25.40 15.98 -0.96
C HIS A 336 24.46 17.03 -1.53
#